data_c306d3c6b6dc86f7d5921db7fbfb8136
#
_entry.id   c306d3c6b6dc86f7d5921db7fbfb8136
#
_cell.length_a   1.000
_cell.length_b   1.000
_cell.length_c   1.000
_cell.angle_alpha   90.00
_cell.angle_beta   90.00
_cell.angle_gamma   90.00
#
_symmetry.space_group_name_H-M   'P 1'
#
loop_
_entity.id
_entity.type
_entity.pdbx_description
1 polymer ?
#
loop_
_entity_poly.entity_id
_entity_poly.type
_entity_poly.pdbx_seq_one_letter_code
_entity_poly.pdbx_strand_id
1 'polypeptide(L)'
;MQLQPLTGSLFARTASVACLLTTLVSCTFNSGGQHADVIVVGAGIAGLSAALEASAAGARVLVVEQNSVGGGHAVKAGGFALVDTALQRDKGIEDSPNLAYRDLFRWGKDPDPYWTRYYVTHSAPDVYDWLTDMGVQFKVILDTPESSVPRFHFTRGTAVNVIIPMLRKALLDPNIEFMWNTRVTELARSRGRIKGVFTVNERDGSKTRLNAPSTILATGGFQNDLKMVRDNWPDKTDVPGQLYKGAGKFATGDGYNFTRWAGADMRNMDRQVTFYSGVPDPRDPSAGKGLYAENPAAIWLASNGRRFVNESANSKQIAAAVSELKPMSYWLIFDTKGSRRFSIRDALAANQQTLRDEILGDPELTATADTLVELARQTGLPEHGLKTSIETWNRMIDVGTDFKFKRFSPGNRATYIRAINEPPFFAMRVYPLTRKSMGGPAINIHAQVVDDSGVPIPGLYAAGELAGVAGINGQHGGSGTFLGPSVITGRVAGRSAGLATPADSVTLPYKPDEHDSRDLAATAPDFGLPGYWHYDQVHRLVFEQAYTCDLCHVSDLPKRLANKSAEMQARLNTCTRCH
;
A
#
# COMPACT_ATOMS: atom_id res chain seq x y z
N MET A 1 -71.88 -55.87 37.34
CA MET A 1 -71.54 -56.74 38.44
C MET A 1 -70.24 -56.23 39.01
N GLN A 2 -70.37 -55.48 40.09
CA GLN A 2 -69.57 -55.60 41.33
C GLN A 2 -68.08 -55.22 41.17
N LEU A 3 -67.42 -54.41 41.92
CA LEU A 3 -67.72 -53.64 43.15
C LEU A 3 -66.46 -52.82 43.38
N GLN A 4 -66.62 -51.63 43.87
CA GLN A 4 -65.58 -50.89 44.61
C GLN A 4 -65.10 -51.66 45.87
N PRO A 5 -64.00 -51.26 46.53
CA PRO A 5 -63.98 -50.01 47.27
C PRO A 5 -62.61 -49.31 47.40
N LEU A 6 -62.68 -48.03 47.54
CA LEU A 6 -62.15 -47.13 48.56
C LEU A 6 -61.01 -47.66 49.47
N THR A 7 -59.90 -46.97 49.49
CA THR A 7 -59.34 -46.41 50.73
C THR A 7 -58.34 -45.24 50.37
N GLY A 8 -58.59 -44.19 51.06
CA GLY A 8 -57.78 -43.01 51.04
C GLY A 8 -56.50 -43.05 51.87
N SER A 9 -55.60 -42.22 51.60
CA SER A 9 -54.74 -41.61 52.61
C SER A 9 -54.19 -40.26 52.10
N LEU A 10 -54.43 -39.28 52.91
CA LEU A 10 -53.67 -38.03 52.94
C LEU A 10 -52.18 -38.33 52.78
N PHE A 11 -51.54 -37.65 51.88
CA PHE A 11 -50.17 -37.19 52.14
C PHE A 11 -49.84 -35.92 51.36
N ALA A 12 -49.57 -34.94 52.16
CA ALA A 12 -48.56 -33.93 52.02
C ALA A 12 -48.57 -33.12 50.70
N ARG A 13 -49.09 -31.98 50.81
CA ARG A 13 -48.69 -30.80 50.05
C ARG A 13 -47.17 -30.59 50.19
N THR A 14 -46.40 -31.19 49.34
CA THR A 14 -45.12 -30.62 48.92
C THR A 14 -45.39 -29.80 47.70
N ALA A 15 -45.48 -28.52 47.93
CA ALA A 15 -45.33 -27.55 46.89
C ALA A 15 -43.95 -27.76 46.24
N SER A 16 -43.92 -28.58 45.24
CA SER A 16 -42.88 -28.54 44.24
C SER A 16 -43.10 -27.19 43.52
N VAL A 17 -42.46 -26.19 44.06
CA VAL A 17 -42.02 -25.06 43.28
C VAL A 17 -41.07 -25.69 42.26
N ALA A 18 -41.67 -26.22 41.20
CA ALA A 18 -40.99 -26.34 39.94
C ALA A 18 -40.62 -24.90 39.60
N CYS A 19 -39.49 -24.51 40.12
CA CYS A 19 -38.75 -23.40 39.62
C CYS A 19 -38.70 -23.64 38.12
N LEU A 20 -39.60 -23.02 37.40
CA LEU A 20 -39.36 -22.64 36.03
C LEU A 20 -38.11 -21.76 36.09
N LEU A 21 -36.97 -22.41 36.18
CA LEU A 21 -35.74 -21.97 35.60
C LEU A 21 -36.02 -21.98 34.10
N THR A 22 -36.88 -21.08 33.66
CA THR A 22 -36.64 -20.36 32.41
C THR A 22 -35.20 -19.88 32.59
N THR A 23 -34.28 -20.67 32.16
CA THR A 23 -33.02 -20.16 31.66
C THR A 23 -33.41 -19.15 30.62
N LEU A 24 -33.65 -17.92 31.07
CA LEU A 24 -33.24 -16.76 30.34
C LEU A 24 -31.79 -17.07 30.03
N VAL A 25 -31.58 -17.67 28.85
CA VAL A 25 -30.38 -17.43 28.10
C VAL A 25 -30.46 -15.94 27.85
N SER A 26 -30.17 -15.17 28.91
CA SER A 26 -29.62 -13.84 28.75
C SER A 26 -28.48 -14.08 27.76
N CYS A 27 -28.69 -13.74 26.52
CA CYS A 27 -27.61 -13.23 25.72
C CYS A 27 -27.05 -12.09 26.57
N THR A 28 -26.24 -12.42 27.53
CA THR A 28 -25.27 -11.52 28.07
C THR A 28 -24.43 -11.20 26.86
N PHE A 29 -24.80 -10.12 26.16
CA PHE A 29 -23.81 -9.34 25.50
C PHE A 29 -22.70 -9.26 26.52
N ASN A 30 -21.61 -9.94 26.21
CA ASN A 30 -20.42 -9.86 27.01
C ASN A 30 -19.98 -8.40 26.91
N SER A 31 -20.49 -7.56 27.85
CA SER A 31 -20.16 -6.15 27.97
C SER A 31 -18.75 -5.96 28.52
N GLY A 32 -18.00 -7.05 28.66
CA GLY A 32 -16.55 -7.04 28.75
C GLY A 32 -15.98 -6.80 27.35
N GLY A 33 -16.18 -5.59 26.82
CA GLY A 33 -15.51 -5.16 25.61
C GLY A 33 -14.00 -5.32 25.81
N GLN A 34 -13.35 -5.92 24.84
CA GLN A 34 -11.91 -6.10 24.84
C GLN A 34 -11.26 -4.72 25.05
N HIS A 35 -10.61 -4.53 26.19
CA HIS A 35 -10.04 -3.24 26.58
C HIS A 35 -8.57 -3.21 26.16
N ALA A 36 -8.28 -2.47 25.12
CA ALA A 36 -6.94 -2.06 24.77
C ALA A 36 -6.69 -0.60 25.25
N ASP A 37 -5.44 -0.21 25.38
CA ASP A 37 -5.06 1.17 25.64
C ASP A 37 -4.99 1.93 24.30
N VAL A 38 -4.60 1.24 23.23
CA VAL A 38 -4.54 1.77 21.87
C VAL A 38 -5.18 0.77 20.88
N ILE A 39 -6.11 1.25 20.04
CA ILE A 39 -6.56 0.53 18.85
C ILE A 39 -5.82 1.09 17.65
N VAL A 40 -5.19 0.22 16.86
CA VAL A 40 -4.59 0.56 15.55
C VAL A 40 -5.44 -0.04 14.44
N VAL A 41 -5.94 0.79 13.54
CA VAL A 41 -6.77 0.37 12.41
C VAL A 41 -5.92 0.24 11.16
N GLY A 42 -5.66 -0.99 10.74
CA GLY A 42 -4.82 -1.35 9.59
C GLY A 42 -3.44 -1.88 10.01
N ALA A 43 -3.06 -3.05 9.48
CA ALA A 43 -1.75 -3.69 9.67
C ALA A 43 -0.79 -3.45 8.48
N GLY A 44 -0.89 -2.28 7.83
CA GLY A 44 0.10 -1.80 6.86
C GLY A 44 1.37 -1.30 7.57
N ILE A 45 2.35 -0.81 6.79
CA ILE A 45 3.64 -0.37 7.34
C ILE A 45 3.49 0.70 8.44
N ALA A 46 2.58 1.67 8.26
CA ALA A 46 2.32 2.71 9.26
C ALA A 46 1.67 2.14 10.52
N GLY A 47 0.70 1.21 10.36
CA GLY A 47 0.01 0.58 11.49
C GLY A 47 0.93 -0.33 12.30
N LEU A 48 1.78 -1.13 11.64
CA LEU A 48 2.79 -1.95 12.33
C LEU A 48 3.80 -1.07 13.07
N SER A 49 4.24 0.04 12.46
CA SER A 49 5.12 1.00 13.15
C SER A 49 4.44 1.61 14.38
N ALA A 50 3.16 1.98 14.25
CA ALA A 50 2.39 2.52 15.36
C ALA A 50 2.17 1.51 16.48
N ALA A 51 1.85 0.26 16.14
CA ALA A 51 1.63 -0.79 17.13
C ALA A 51 2.91 -1.10 17.94
N LEU A 52 4.04 -1.23 17.25
CA LEU A 52 5.33 -1.49 17.90
C LEU A 52 5.76 -0.34 18.83
N GLU A 53 5.60 0.92 18.40
CA GLU A 53 5.94 2.06 19.25
C GLU A 53 4.96 2.27 20.43
N ALA A 54 3.67 2.01 20.22
CA ALA A 54 2.70 2.08 21.31
C ALA A 54 2.98 0.99 22.37
N SER A 55 3.32 -0.22 21.94
CA SER A 55 3.75 -1.30 22.84
C SER A 55 5.04 -0.93 23.57
N ALA A 56 6.04 -0.38 22.87
CA ALA A 56 7.28 0.08 23.48
C ALA A 56 7.05 1.20 24.52
N ALA A 57 5.99 1.99 24.37
CA ALA A 57 5.54 2.98 25.36
C ALA A 57 4.74 2.34 26.52
N GLY A 58 4.58 1.02 26.56
CA GLY A 58 3.90 0.28 27.63
C GLY A 58 2.40 0.07 27.42
N ALA A 59 1.83 0.44 26.27
CA ALA A 59 0.41 0.27 26.00
C ALA A 59 0.07 -1.15 25.55
N ARG A 60 -1.13 -1.62 25.93
CA ARG A 60 -1.76 -2.80 25.32
C ARG A 60 -2.40 -2.38 24.00
N VAL A 61 -1.99 -3.00 22.92
CA VAL A 61 -2.37 -2.61 21.57
C VAL A 61 -3.24 -3.67 20.92
N LEU A 62 -4.35 -3.24 20.33
CA LEU A 62 -5.18 -4.07 19.48
C LEU A 62 -5.11 -3.59 18.05
N VAL A 63 -4.53 -4.38 17.17
CA VAL A 63 -4.46 -4.12 15.73
C VAL A 63 -5.66 -4.76 15.04
N VAL A 64 -6.46 -3.94 14.36
CA VAL A 64 -7.64 -4.40 13.61
C VAL A 64 -7.34 -4.35 12.12
N GLU A 65 -7.34 -5.50 11.45
CA GLU A 65 -7.01 -5.60 10.02
C GLU A 65 -8.15 -6.33 9.27
N GLN A 66 -8.63 -5.70 8.20
CA GLN A 66 -9.72 -6.25 7.39
C GLN A 66 -9.30 -7.42 6.50
N ASN A 67 -8.01 -7.52 6.20
CA ASN A 67 -7.46 -8.63 5.45
C ASN A 67 -7.04 -9.77 6.38
N SER A 68 -6.78 -10.94 5.80
CA SER A 68 -6.22 -12.10 6.51
C SER A 68 -4.70 -12.02 6.70
N VAL A 69 -4.04 -11.01 6.13
CA VAL A 69 -2.59 -10.80 6.23
C VAL A 69 -2.24 -9.32 6.35
N GLY A 70 -1.15 -9.02 7.05
CA GLY A 70 -0.63 -7.66 7.17
C GLY A 70 0.18 -7.22 5.96
N GLY A 71 0.50 -5.91 5.92
CA GLY A 71 1.37 -5.28 4.93
C GLY A 71 0.71 -4.25 4.03
N GLY A 72 -0.59 -4.39 3.76
CA GLY A 72 -1.36 -3.44 2.96
C GLY A 72 -0.74 -3.16 1.58
N HIS A 73 -0.86 -1.92 1.10
CA HIS A 73 -0.29 -1.51 -0.19
C HIS A 73 1.25 -1.51 -0.20
N ALA A 74 1.90 -1.41 0.96
CA ALA A 74 3.35 -1.36 1.07
C ALA A 74 4.06 -2.57 0.43
N VAL A 75 3.43 -3.75 0.41
CA VAL A 75 4.00 -4.96 -0.20
C VAL A 75 4.31 -4.83 -1.69
N LYS A 76 3.65 -3.91 -2.40
CA LYS A 76 3.89 -3.61 -3.81
C LYS A 76 4.97 -2.54 -4.04
N ALA A 77 5.45 -1.90 -2.97
CA ALA A 77 6.38 -0.79 -3.09
C ALA A 77 7.82 -1.27 -3.33
N GLY A 78 8.63 -0.40 -3.94
CA GLY A 78 10.03 -0.70 -4.24
C GLY A 78 10.96 -0.42 -3.09
N GLY A 79 11.01 0.81 -2.58
CA GLY A 79 12.04 1.20 -1.61
C GLY A 79 11.76 2.52 -0.91
N PHE A 80 12.78 3.02 -0.23
CA PHE A 80 12.75 4.14 0.70
C PHE A 80 13.74 5.23 0.31
N ALA A 81 13.34 6.48 0.32
CA ALA A 81 14.24 7.62 0.19
C ALA A 81 14.79 7.98 1.57
N LEU A 82 15.93 7.42 1.97
CA LEU A 82 16.54 7.62 3.28
C LEU A 82 17.78 8.52 3.19
N VAL A 83 18.02 9.28 4.24
CA VAL A 83 19.00 10.37 4.28
C VAL A 83 20.12 10.04 5.26
N ASP A 84 21.38 10.21 4.84
CA ASP A 84 22.58 10.04 5.66
C ASP A 84 22.65 8.69 6.39
N THR A 85 22.39 7.61 5.67
CA THR A 85 22.42 6.25 6.21
C THR A 85 23.85 5.68 6.26
N ALA A 86 24.07 4.68 7.11
CA ALA A 86 25.32 3.93 7.13
C ALA A 86 25.64 3.35 5.74
N LEU A 87 24.64 2.81 5.02
CA LEU A 87 24.83 2.26 3.68
C LEU A 87 25.25 3.33 2.65
N GLN A 88 24.78 4.58 2.78
CA GLN A 88 25.27 5.69 1.93
C GLN A 88 26.75 5.97 2.24
N ARG A 89 27.12 6.10 3.50
CA ARG A 89 28.53 6.33 3.92
C ARG A 89 29.46 5.21 3.46
N ASP A 90 29.06 3.95 3.58
CA ASP A 90 29.83 2.78 3.11
C ASP A 90 30.06 2.79 1.59
N LYS A 91 29.16 3.43 0.84
CA LYS A 91 29.27 3.60 -0.61
C LYS A 91 29.93 4.91 -1.05
N GLY A 92 30.44 5.72 -0.12
CA GLY A 92 31.05 7.01 -0.40
C GLY A 92 30.04 8.07 -0.86
N ILE A 93 28.76 7.91 -0.54
CA ILE A 93 27.72 8.89 -0.84
C ILE A 93 27.60 9.86 0.33
N GLU A 94 28.02 11.10 0.12
CA GLU A 94 27.86 12.18 1.09
C GLU A 94 26.47 12.76 1.00
N ASP A 95 25.69 12.66 2.07
CA ASP A 95 24.34 13.18 2.19
C ASP A 95 24.16 13.97 3.50
N SER A 96 23.11 14.76 3.58
CA SER A 96 22.74 15.45 4.81
C SER A 96 21.27 15.82 4.87
N PRO A 97 20.69 15.97 6.09
CA PRO A 97 19.31 16.45 6.25
C PRO A 97 19.04 17.78 5.53
N ASN A 98 20.01 18.71 5.50
CA ASN A 98 19.85 19.99 4.83
C ASN A 98 19.81 19.86 3.31
N LEU A 99 20.63 18.97 2.73
CA LEU A 99 20.60 18.70 1.29
C LEU A 99 19.26 18.04 0.89
N ALA A 100 18.83 17.04 1.64
CA ALA A 100 17.59 16.34 1.41
C ALA A 100 16.36 17.24 1.59
N TYR A 101 16.37 18.13 2.57
CA TYR A 101 15.30 19.13 2.77
C TYR A 101 15.15 20.03 1.54
N ARG A 102 16.27 20.57 1.01
CA ARG A 102 16.23 21.37 -0.22
C ARG A 102 15.71 20.59 -1.43
N ASP A 103 16.10 19.33 -1.57
CA ASP A 103 15.62 18.47 -2.66
C ASP A 103 14.11 18.23 -2.58
N LEU A 104 13.58 17.92 -1.41
CA LEU A 104 12.14 17.70 -1.21
C LEU A 104 11.33 18.98 -1.49
N PHE A 105 11.83 20.17 -1.08
CA PHE A 105 11.18 21.45 -1.40
C PHE A 105 11.22 21.77 -2.88
N ARG A 106 12.37 21.57 -3.53
CA ARG A 106 12.53 21.77 -4.98
C ARG A 106 11.61 20.84 -5.78
N TRP A 107 11.51 19.57 -5.37
CA TRP A 107 10.69 18.58 -6.08
C TRP A 107 9.22 18.70 -5.73
N GLY A 108 8.88 18.69 -4.44
CA GLY A 108 7.51 18.70 -3.94
C GLY A 108 6.79 20.04 -4.14
N LYS A 109 7.50 21.14 -4.25
CA LYS A 109 7.06 22.53 -4.35
C LYS A 109 6.42 23.10 -3.07
N ASP A 110 5.58 22.37 -2.41
CA ASP A 110 4.83 22.83 -1.25
C ASP A 110 4.71 21.70 -0.22
N PRO A 111 5.84 21.16 0.27
CA PRO A 111 5.83 20.19 1.34
C PRO A 111 5.61 20.85 2.70
N ASP A 112 5.06 20.09 3.65
CA ASP A 112 4.95 20.56 5.04
C ASP A 112 6.35 20.79 5.62
N PRO A 113 6.66 22.01 6.13
CA PRO A 113 8.02 22.32 6.57
C PRO A 113 8.44 21.58 7.84
N TYR A 114 7.53 21.35 8.77
CA TYR A 114 7.82 20.63 10.01
C TYR A 114 8.07 19.14 9.73
N TRP A 115 7.10 18.47 9.11
CA TRP A 115 7.20 17.03 8.86
C TRP A 115 8.30 16.67 7.88
N THR A 116 8.57 17.54 6.90
CA THR A 116 9.71 17.36 6.00
C THR A 116 11.03 17.47 6.75
N ARG A 117 11.18 18.48 7.62
CA ARG A 117 12.39 18.63 8.45
C ARG A 117 12.55 17.44 9.40
N TYR A 118 11.48 17.05 10.04
CA TYR A 118 11.46 15.89 10.94
C TYR A 118 11.90 14.63 10.20
N TYR A 119 11.30 14.35 9.03
CA TYR A 119 11.65 13.18 8.24
C TYR A 119 13.12 13.13 7.82
N VAL A 120 13.65 14.20 7.23
CA VAL A 120 15.04 14.17 6.75
C VAL A 120 16.07 14.09 7.89
N THR A 121 15.72 14.59 9.08
CA THR A 121 16.60 14.51 10.25
C THR A 121 16.55 13.13 10.91
N HIS A 122 15.38 12.48 10.89
CA HIS A 122 15.13 11.21 11.61
C HIS A 122 15.10 9.98 10.70
N SER A 123 15.29 10.14 9.39
CA SER A 123 15.19 8.99 8.47
C SER A 123 16.29 7.95 8.65
N ALA A 124 17.51 8.34 9.08
CA ALA A 124 18.53 7.38 9.45
C ALA A 124 18.18 6.70 10.78
N PRO A 125 18.13 7.39 11.94
CA PRO A 125 17.93 6.70 13.22
C PRO A 125 16.55 6.05 13.35
N ASP A 126 15.49 6.74 12.92
CA ASP A 126 14.12 6.30 13.18
C ASP A 126 13.50 5.45 12.05
N VAL A 127 14.18 5.32 10.91
CA VAL A 127 13.69 4.44 9.83
C VAL A 127 14.77 3.41 9.46
N TYR A 128 15.94 3.86 9.02
CA TYR A 128 16.98 2.95 8.55
C TYR A 128 17.50 2.06 9.68
N ASP A 129 18.01 2.64 10.76
CA ASP A 129 18.59 1.89 11.88
C ASP A 129 17.50 1.06 12.57
N TRP A 130 16.35 1.67 12.85
CA TRP A 130 15.21 0.97 13.48
C TRP A 130 14.73 -0.26 12.68
N LEU A 131 14.70 -0.20 11.35
CA LEU A 131 14.34 -1.34 10.50
C LEU A 131 15.50 -2.36 10.43
N THR A 132 16.74 -1.91 10.38
CA THR A 132 17.90 -2.82 10.36
C THR A 132 18.07 -3.57 11.67
N ASP A 133 17.74 -2.98 12.80
CA ASP A 133 17.69 -3.64 14.12
C ASP A 133 16.62 -4.76 14.18
N MET A 134 15.60 -4.68 13.34
CA MET A 134 14.62 -5.77 13.16
C MET A 134 15.05 -6.81 12.13
N GLY A 135 16.26 -6.69 11.56
CA GLY A 135 16.80 -7.64 10.57
C GLY A 135 16.51 -7.26 9.11
N VAL A 136 15.97 -6.08 8.83
CA VAL A 136 15.81 -5.59 7.45
C VAL A 136 17.19 -5.30 6.85
N GLN A 137 17.45 -5.82 5.66
CA GLN A 137 18.72 -5.62 4.96
C GLN A 137 18.53 -4.74 3.72
N PHE A 138 18.94 -3.49 3.80
CA PHE A 138 19.10 -2.64 2.63
C PHE A 138 20.38 -2.99 1.90
N LYS A 139 20.33 -3.22 0.59
CA LYS A 139 21.48 -3.69 -0.22
C LYS A 139 21.83 -2.76 -1.38
N VAL A 140 20.84 -2.04 -1.89
CA VAL A 140 20.98 -1.24 -3.10
C VAL A 140 20.51 0.19 -2.81
N ILE A 141 21.24 1.16 -3.34
CA ILE A 141 20.82 2.56 -3.41
C ILE A 141 20.82 2.96 -4.88
N LEU A 142 19.73 3.56 -5.32
CA LEU A 142 19.59 4.05 -6.69
C LEU A 142 19.53 5.58 -6.70
N ASP A 143 20.06 6.14 -7.77
CA ASP A 143 19.88 7.55 -8.11
C ASP A 143 18.49 7.80 -8.67
N THR A 144 17.94 8.98 -8.41
CA THR A 144 16.61 9.39 -8.89
C THR A 144 16.61 10.87 -9.27
N PRO A 145 15.80 11.27 -10.26
CA PRO A 145 15.81 12.66 -10.77
C PRO A 145 15.43 13.73 -9.73
N GLU A 146 14.73 13.32 -8.69
CA GLU A 146 14.28 14.20 -7.62
C GLU A 146 15.33 14.50 -6.55
N SER A 147 16.39 13.70 -6.50
CA SER A 147 17.42 13.78 -5.47
C SER A 147 18.75 14.27 -6.02
N SER A 148 19.48 15.08 -5.25
CA SER A 148 20.83 15.57 -5.60
C SER A 148 21.91 14.51 -5.42
N VAL A 149 21.63 13.48 -4.59
CA VAL A 149 22.48 12.32 -4.35
C VAL A 149 21.61 11.07 -4.30
N PRO A 150 22.18 9.87 -4.53
CA PRO A 150 21.42 8.62 -4.44
C PRO A 150 20.85 8.39 -3.04
N ARG A 151 19.50 8.29 -2.94
CA ARG A 151 18.76 8.07 -1.67
C ARG A 151 17.78 6.92 -1.72
N PHE A 152 17.50 6.37 -2.90
CA PHE A 152 16.44 5.37 -3.05
C PHE A 152 16.96 3.99 -2.65
N HIS A 153 16.78 3.63 -1.37
CA HIS A 153 17.24 2.39 -0.75
C HIS A 153 16.28 1.24 -1.02
N PHE A 154 16.84 0.10 -1.38
CA PHE A 154 16.10 -1.14 -1.59
C PHE A 154 16.64 -2.28 -0.75
N THR A 155 15.74 -3.17 -0.33
CA THR A 155 16.07 -4.54 0.08
C THR A 155 16.31 -5.40 -1.18
N ARG A 156 16.73 -6.66 -1.02
CA ARG A 156 16.66 -7.62 -2.13
C ARG A 156 15.19 -8.01 -2.33
N GLY A 157 14.54 -7.45 -3.35
CA GLY A 157 13.12 -7.67 -3.64
C GLY A 157 12.25 -6.44 -3.34
N THR A 158 11.03 -6.67 -2.88
CA THR A 158 10.06 -5.61 -2.57
C THR A 158 10.07 -5.25 -1.09
N ALA A 159 9.27 -4.25 -0.69
CA ALA A 159 9.08 -3.88 0.70
C ALA A 159 8.45 -4.98 1.58
N VAL A 160 8.07 -6.11 1.01
CA VAL A 160 7.70 -7.31 1.79
C VAL A 160 8.84 -7.71 2.72
N ASN A 161 10.10 -7.59 2.28
CA ASN A 161 11.29 -7.81 3.12
C ASN A 161 11.42 -6.85 4.30
N VAL A 162 10.63 -5.79 4.33
CA VAL A 162 10.50 -4.87 5.46
C VAL A 162 9.29 -5.26 6.33
N ILE A 163 8.17 -5.57 5.67
CA ILE A 163 6.92 -5.89 6.36
C ILE A 163 7.05 -7.16 7.22
N ILE A 164 7.72 -8.20 6.72
CA ILE A 164 7.81 -9.48 7.43
C ILE A 164 8.55 -9.36 8.76
N PRO A 165 9.75 -8.76 8.85
CA PRO A 165 10.41 -8.55 10.14
C PRO A 165 9.57 -7.72 11.12
N MET A 166 8.91 -6.66 10.64
CA MET A 166 8.03 -5.83 11.46
C MET A 166 6.83 -6.63 11.99
N LEU A 167 6.17 -7.38 11.12
CA LEU A 167 5.01 -8.21 11.47
C LEU A 167 5.42 -9.29 12.46
N ARG A 168 6.55 -9.96 12.23
CA ARG A 168 7.10 -10.96 13.15
C ARG A 168 7.34 -10.36 14.54
N LYS A 169 7.98 -9.19 14.60
CA LYS A 169 8.21 -8.50 15.87
C LYS A 169 6.90 -8.17 16.58
N ALA A 170 5.90 -7.66 15.85
CA ALA A 170 4.60 -7.32 16.41
C ALA A 170 3.81 -8.55 16.88
N LEU A 171 3.87 -9.68 16.16
CA LEU A 171 3.20 -10.92 16.54
C LEU A 171 3.84 -11.61 17.76
N LEU A 172 5.13 -11.38 18.01
CA LEU A 172 5.86 -11.90 19.16
C LEU A 172 5.75 -11.00 20.40
N ASP A 173 5.22 -9.79 20.24
CA ASP A 173 5.08 -8.84 21.33
C ASP A 173 3.83 -9.18 22.17
N PRO A 174 3.97 -9.50 23.48
CA PRO A 174 2.85 -9.89 24.33
C PRO A 174 1.83 -8.76 24.56
N ASN A 175 2.18 -7.52 24.26
CA ASN A 175 1.28 -6.38 24.40
C ASN A 175 0.50 -6.07 23.11
N ILE A 176 0.77 -6.79 22.00
CA ILE A 176 0.11 -6.56 20.71
C ILE A 176 -0.77 -7.75 20.35
N GLU A 177 -2.06 -7.51 20.23
CA GLU A 177 -3.04 -8.46 19.75
C GLU A 177 -3.54 -8.07 18.35
N PHE A 178 -3.87 -9.05 17.50
CA PHE A 178 -4.38 -8.84 16.16
C PHE A 178 -5.79 -9.40 15.99
N MET A 179 -6.68 -8.59 15.42
CA MET A 179 -7.99 -9.03 14.92
C MET A 179 -7.96 -9.00 13.39
N TRP A 180 -7.69 -10.15 12.79
CA TRP A 180 -7.68 -10.34 11.34
C TRP A 180 -9.09 -10.50 10.76
N ASN A 181 -9.25 -10.26 9.46
CA ASN A 181 -10.54 -10.33 8.76
C ASN A 181 -11.62 -9.47 9.43
N THR A 182 -11.22 -8.39 10.05
CA THR A 182 -12.09 -7.53 10.85
C THR A 182 -12.05 -6.12 10.31
N ARG A 183 -13.13 -5.68 9.70
CA ARG A 183 -13.26 -4.34 9.14
C ARG A 183 -13.86 -3.38 10.16
N VAL A 184 -13.22 -2.25 10.36
CA VAL A 184 -13.82 -1.12 11.10
C VAL A 184 -14.88 -0.48 10.23
N THR A 185 -16.06 -0.25 10.80
CA THR A 185 -17.20 0.36 10.10
C THR A 185 -17.50 1.77 10.56
N GLU A 186 -17.22 2.08 11.81
CA GLU A 186 -17.51 3.39 12.43
C GLU A 186 -16.55 3.68 13.58
N LEU A 187 -16.34 4.96 13.89
CA LEU A 187 -15.69 5.39 15.11
C LEU A 187 -16.71 5.46 16.25
N ALA A 188 -16.31 5.01 17.45
CA ALA A 188 -17.12 5.15 18.65
C ALA A 188 -16.80 6.47 19.37
N ARG A 189 -17.74 7.43 19.38
CA ARG A 189 -17.58 8.73 20.01
C ARG A 189 -18.42 8.83 21.28
N SER A 190 -17.84 9.39 22.34
CA SER A 190 -18.55 9.67 23.59
C SER A 190 -18.01 10.95 24.23
N ARG A 191 -18.89 11.86 24.60
CA ARG A 191 -18.55 13.17 25.23
C ARG A 191 -17.46 13.93 24.45
N GLY A 192 -17.60 13.99 23.11
CA GLY A 192 -16.66 14.71 22.24
C GLY A 192 -15.35 13.97 21.92
N ARG A 193 -15.05 12.84 22.57
CA ARG A 193 -13.83 12.06 22.42
C ARG A 193 -14.08 10.78 21.64
N ILE A 194 -13.15 10.35 20.79
CA ILE A 194 -13.12 9.01 20.20
C ILE A 194 -12.66 8.03 21.28
N LYS A 195 -13.43 6.96 21.46
CA LYS A 195 -13.22 5.93 22.50
C LYS A 195 -13.21 4.52 21.95
N GLY A 196 -12.87 4.36 20.69
CA GLY A 196 -12.79 3.07 20.02
C GLY A 196 -13.50 3.03 18.68
N VAL A 197 -13.87 1.84 18.26
CA VAL A 197 -14.44 1.56 16.93
C VAL A 197 -15.55 0.53 16.99
N PHE A 198 -16.41 0.52 15.98
CA PHE A 198 -17.31 -0.58 15.66
C PHE A 198 -16.71 -1.39 14.52
N THR A 199 -16.84 -2.70 14.60
CA THR A 199 -16.24 -3.62 13.63
C THR A 199 -17.23 -4.68 13.15
N VAL A 200 -16.93 -5.22 11.96
CA VAL A 200 -17.57 -6.39 11.39
C VAL A 200 -16.49 -7.40 11.02
N ASN A 201 -16.65 -8.64 11.48
CA ASN A 201 -15.83 -9.74 11.02
C ASN A 201 -16.28 -10.14 9.59
N GLU A 202 -15.35 -10.10 8.63
CA GLU A 202 -15.62 -10.36 7.21
C GLU A 202 -15.93 -11.84 6.89
N ARG A 203 -15.75 -12.75 7.86
CA ARG A 203 -16.02 -14.17 7.67
C ARG A 203 -17.42 -14.59 8.11
N ASP A 204 -17.85 -14.12 9.26
CA ASP A 204 -19.11 -14.55 9.89
C ASP A 204 -20.13 -13.42 10.05
N GLY A 205 -19.74 -12.17 9.71
CA GLY A 205 -20.57 -10.99 9.81
C GLY A 205 -20.83 -10.52 11.25
N SER A 206 -20.16 -11.11 12.26
CA SER A 206 -20.31 -10.71 13.65
C SER A 206 -19.87 -9.27 13.87
N LYS A 207 -20.65 -8.52 14.66
CA LYS A 207 -20.40 -7.13 14.97
C LYS A 207 -19.90 -6.98 16.38
N THR A 208 -18.83 -6.21 16.55
CA THR A 208 -18.22 -6.00 17.87
C THR A 208 -17.90 -4.51 18.05
N ARG A 209 -18.07 -4.03 19.27
CA ARG A 209 -17.56 -2.73 19.70
C ARG A 209 -16.27 -2.93 20.47
N LEU A 210 -15.21 -2.28 19.99
CA LEU A 210 -13.90 -2.27 20.64
C LEU A 210 -13.69 -0.91 21.31
N ASN A 211 -13.19 -0.93 22.55
CA ASN A 211 -13.00 0.29 23.31
C ASN A 211 -11.53 0.51 23.62
N ALA A 212 -11.07 1.73 23.39
CA ALA A 212 -9.75 2.23 23.79
C ALA A 212 -9.76 3.75 23.97
N PRO A 213 -8.95 4.31 24.87
CA PRO A 213 -8.80 5.77 25.01
C PRO A 213 -8.16 6.43 23.79
N SER A 214 -7.36 5.68 23.00
CA SER A 214 -6.69 6.16 21.80
C SER A 214 -6.97 5.24 20.60
N THR A 215 -7.25 5.84 19.44
CA THR A 215 -7.46 5.15 18.15
C THR A 215 -6.55 5.76 17.10
N ILE A 216 -5.69 4.93 16.50
CA ILE A 216 -4.78 5.32 15.41
C ILE A 216 -5.35 4.78 14.11
N LEU A 217 -5.66 5.65 13.17
CA LEU A 217 -6.07 5.27 11.82
C LEU A 217 -4.84 5.16 10.91
N ALA A 218 -4.56 3.97 10.41
CA ALA A 218 -3.49 3.66 9.48
C ALA A 218 -4.03 2.86 8.27
N THR A 219 -5.21 3.26 7.79
CA THR A 219 -6.05 2.53 6.83
C THR A 219 -5.57 2.62 5.38
N GLY A 220 -4.48 3.35 5.11
CA GLY A 220 -4.00 3.59 3.75
C GLY A 220 -4.84 4.63 2.99
N GLY A 221 -4.69 4.63 1.66
CA GLY A 221 -5.29 5.62 0.78
C GLY A 221 -6.71 5.28 0.29
N PHE A 222 -7.16 6.04 -0.74
CA PHE A 222 -8.46 5.84 -1.39
C PHE A 222 -8.34 5.43 -2.87
N GLN A 223 -7.19 5.08 -3.33
CA GLN A 223 -6.87 4.91 -4.75
C GLN A 223 -7.49 3.65 -5.40
N ASN A 224 -8.16 2.80 -4.61
CA ASN A 224 -8.98 1.69 -5.13
C ASN A 224 -10.48 2.04 -5.23
N ASP A 225 -10.90 3.20 -4.73
CA ASP A 225 -12.22 3.78 -4.96
C ASP A 225 -12.13 4.82 -6.08
N LEU A 226 -12.47 4.40 -7.32
CA LEU A 226 -12.40 5.29 -8.49
C LEU A 226 -13.36 6.47 -8.41
N LYS A 227 -14.46 6.35 -7.64
CA LYS A 227 -15.36 7.48 -7.43
C LYS A 227 -14.65 8.55 -6.60
N MET A 228 -14.08 8.17 -5.46
CA MET A 228 -13.35 9.11 -4.60
C MET A 228 -12.13 9.70 -5.31
N VAL A 229 -11.43 8.92 -6.14
CA VAL A 229 -10.32 9.41 -6.98
C VAL A 229 -10.80 10.48 -7.95
N ARG A 230 -11.92 10.26 -8.66
CA ARG A 230 -12.48 11.21 -9.62
C ARG A 230 -13.05 12.46 -8.95
N ASP A 231 -13.73 12.30 -7.81
CA ASP A 231 -14.28 13.41 -7.03
C ASP A 231 -13.19 14.35 -6.49
N ASN A 232 -11.97 13.84 -6.33
CA ASN A 232 -10.80 14.60 -5.88
C ASN A 232 -9.72 14.70 -6.98
N TRP A 233 -10.10 14.62 -8.26
CA TRP A 233 -9.15 14.79 -9.35
C TRP A 233 -8.65 16.23 -9.40
N PRO A 234 -7.36 16.47 -9.71
CA PRO A 234 -6.84 17.83 -9.77
C PRO A 234 -7.60 18.70 -10.79
N ASP A 235 -8.13 19.84 -10.35
CA ASP A 235 -8.98 20.74 -11.17
C ASP A 235 -8.32 21.24 -12.47
N LYS A 236 -7.01 21.23 -12.53
CA LYS A 236 -6.23 21.75 -13.66
C LYS A 236 -6.10 20.76 -14.83
N THR A 237 -6.59 19.54 -14.67
CA THR A 237 -6.45 18.49 -15.68
C THR A 237 -7.78 17.77 -15.89
N ASP A 238 -8.03 17.35 -17.13
CA ASP A 238 -9.22 16.56 -17.44
C ASP A 238 -9.22 15.23 -16.68
N VAL A 239 -10.38 14.80 -16.20
CA VAL A 239 -10.52 13.48 -15.61
C VAL A 239 -10.40 12.42 -16.71
N PRO A 240 -9.51 11.42 -16.60
CA PRO A 240 -9.36 10.39 -17.62
C PRO A 240 -10.67 9.62 -17.83
N GLY A 241 -11.09 9.43 -19.08
CA GLY A 241 -12.25 8.58 -19.39
C GLY A 241 -12.03 7.14 -18.92
N GLN A 242 -10.86 6.57 -19.26
CA GLN A 242 -10.41 5.28 -18.75
C GLN A 242 -9.37 5.47 -17.65
N LEU A 243 -9.59 4.83 -16.51
CA LEU A 243 -8.72 4.86 -15.34
C LEU A 243 -8.76 3.50 -14.65
N TYR A 244 -7.60 2.88 -14.46
CA TYR A 244 -7.49 1.58 -13.81
C TYR A 244 -7.07 1.70 -12.33
N LYS A 245 -7.52 0.74 -11.51
CA LYS A 245 -7.12 0.59 -10.11
C LYS A 245 -5.75 -0.06 -10.02
N GLY A 246 -4.72 0.68 -9.60
CA GLY A 246 -3.36 0.18 -9.40
C GLY A 246 -2.93 0.11 -7.94
N ALA A 247 -3.74 0.61 -7.02
CA ALA A 247 -3.48 0.56 -5.59
C ALA A 247 -3.76 -0.81 -4.97
N GLY A 248 -3.53 -0.93 -3.67
CA GLY A 248 -3.92 -2.12 -2.90
C GLY A 248 -5.44 -2.28 -2.83
N LYS A 249 -5.92 -3.53 -2.80
CA LYS A 249 -7.35 -3.88 -2.79
C LYS A 249 -8.17 -3.11 -1.74
N PHE A 250 -7.58 -2.87 -0.59
CA PHE A 250 -8.22 -2.24 0.56
C PHE A 250 -7.93 -0.74 0.72
N ALA A 251 -7.39 -0.09 -0.31
CA ALA A 251 -7.26 1.37 -0.34
C ALA A 251 -8.61 2.01 -0.75
N THR A 252 -9.65 1.78 0.05
CA THR A 252 -11.06 2.09 -0.22
C THR A 252 -11.50 3.45 0.30
N GLY A 253 -10.62 4.16 1.05
CA GLY A 253 -10.96 5.48 1.58
C GLY A 253 -11.79 5.49 2.85
N ASP A 254 -12.02 4.35 3.49
CA ASP A 254 -12.82 4.26 4.73
C ASP A 254 -12.32 5.21 5.81
N GLY A 255 -11.00 5.27 6.04
CA GLY A 255 -10.40 6.18 7.02
C GLY A 255 -10.66 7.66 6.73
N TYR A 256 -10.77 8.05 5.45
CA TYR A 256 -11.13 9.42 5.06
C TYR A 256 -12.57 9.74 5.46
N ASN A 257 -13.48 8.79 5.31
CA ASN A 257 -14.87 8.95 5.73
C ASN A 257 -14.96 9.03 7.26
N PHE A 258 -14.20 8.22 7.99
CA PHE A 258 -14.16 8.26 9.45
C PHE A 258 -13.63 9.60 9.97
N THR A 259 -12.57 10.13 9.36
CA THR A 259 -11.97 11.39 9.79
C THR A 259 -12.85 12.60 9.44
N ARG A 260 -13.49 12.61 8.25
CA ARG A 260 -14.52 13.62 7.92
C ARG A 260 -15.69 13.61 8.91
N TRP A 261 -16.20 12.42 9.21
CA TRP A 261 -17.26 12.27 10.21
C TRP A 261 -16.83 12.78 11.61
N ALA A 262 -15.56 12.59 11.96
CA ALA A 262 -15.02 13.08 13.22
C ALA A 262 -14.86 14.61 13.25
N GLY A 263 -14.91 15.28 12.12
CA GLY A 263 -14.73 16.74 11.98
C GLY A 263 -13.28 17.14 11.69
N ALA A 264 -12.49 16.26 11.06
CA ALA A 264 -11.11 16.56 10.72
C ALA A 264 -10.98 17.60 9.59
N ASP A 265 -9.97 18.46 9.70
CA ASP A 265 -9.50 19.30 8.59
C ASP A 265 -8.89 18.40 7.49
N MET A 266 -9.55 18.35 6.33
CA MET A 266 -9.14 17.51 5.21
C MET A 266 -8.35 18.32 4.20
N ARG A 267 -7.04 18.07 4.08
CA ARG A 267 -6.13 18.86 3.25
C ARG A 267 -5.66 18.12 2.01
N ASN A 268 -5.42 18.88 0.92
CA ASN A 268 -4.73 18.41 -0.28
C ASN A 268 -5.33 17.15 -0.90
N MET A 269 -6.64 16.98 -0.83
CA MET A 269 -7.32 15.78 -1.32
C MET A 269 -7.17 15.57 -2.83
N ASP A 270 -6.91 16.64 -3.58
CA ASP A 270 -6.60 16.65 -5.00
C ASP A 270 -5.18 16.17 -5.34
N ARG A 271 -4.30 16.05 -4.34
CA ARG A 271 -2.93 15.59 -4.54
C ARG A 271 -2.88 14.06 -4.60
N GLN A 272 -2.59 13.54 -5.76
CA GLN A 272 -2.58 12.11 -6.05
C GLN A 272 -1.38 11.74 -6.92
N VAL A 273 -0.87 10.51 -6.76
CA VAL A 273 0.09 9.92 -7.70
C VAL A 273 -0.67 9.02 -8.65
N THR A 274 -0.59 9.34 -9.93
CA THR A 274 -1.10 8.52 -11.03
C THR A 274 0.08 8.03 -11.85
N PHE A 275 0.10 6.74 -12.16
CA PHE A 275 0.99 6.19 -13.16
C PHE A 275 0.28 6.18 -14.52
N TYR A 276 1.01 6.47 -15.57
CA TYR A 276 0.41 6.69 -16.89
C TYR A 276 0.65 5.53 -17.87
N SER A 277 1.11 4.39 -17.39
CA SER A 277 1.38 3.20 -18.21
C SER A 277 0.66 1.98 -17.65
N GLY A 278 -0.64 2.10 -17.44
CA GLY A 278 -1.53 1.05 -16.95
C GLY A 278 -2.11 0.22 -18.09
N VAL A 279 -2.12 -1.10 -17.92
CA VAL A 279 -2.85 -2.06 -18.76
C VAL A 279 -3.88 -2.80 -17.91
N PRO A 280 -4.99 -3.30 -18.49
CA PRO A 280 -5.92 -4.16 -17.74
C PRO A 280 -5.20 -5.36 -17.14
N ASP A 281 -5.61 -5.79 -15.95
CA ASP A 281 -5.19 -7.07 -15.38
C ASP A 281 -6.08 -8.18 -15.98
N PRO A 282 -5.56 -9.09 -16.83
CA PRO A 282 -6.36 -10.13 -17.46
C PRO A 282 -6.99 -11.12 -16.46
N ARG A 283 -6.52 -11.10 -15.22
CA ARG A 283 -7.04 -11.94 -14.13
C ARG A 283 -8.17 -11.27 -13.35
N ASP A 284 -8.48 -10.00 -13.62
CA ASP A 284 -9.57 -9.28 -12.96
C ASP A 284 -10.87 -9.37 -13.80
N PRO A 285 -11.85 -10.18 -13.38
CA PRO A 285 -13.11 -10.33 -14.11
C PRO A 285 -13.96 -9.05 -14.15
N SER A 286 -13.67 -8.08 -13.26
CA SER A 286 -14.37 -6.79 -13.23
C SER A 286 -13.80 -5.78 -14.23
N ALA A 287 -12.67 -6.09 -14.87
CA ALA A 287 -11.92 -5.22 -15.78
C ALA A 287 -11.60 -3.82 -15.21
N GLY A 288 -11.65 -3.67 -13.89
CA GLY A 288 -11.38 -2.41 -13.20
C GLY A 288 -9.95 -2.27 -12.68
N LYS A 289 -9.27 -3.40 -12.48
CA LYS A 289 -7.90 -3.45 -11.98
C LYS A 289 -6.90 -3.32 -13.13
N GLY A 290 -5.83 -2.60 -12.89
CA GLY A 290 -4.74 -2.46 -13.84
C GLY A 290 -3.40 -2.89 -13.26
N LEU A 291 -2.47 -3.10 -14.17
CA LEU A 291 -1.08 -3.44 -13.92
C LEU A 291 -0.18 -2.37 -14.53
N TYR A 292 0.93 -2.06 -13.86
CA TYR A 292 1.91 -1.14 -14.40
C TYR A 292 2.80 -1.84 -15.43
N ALA A 293 2.63 -1.47 -16.69
CA ALA A 293 3.39 -1.97 -17.82
C ALA A 293 4.61 -1.06 -18.09
N GLU A 294 5.77 -1.65 -18.27
CA GLU A 294 7.00 -0.93 -18.62
C GLU A 294 7.72 -1.62 -19.79
N ASN A 295 8.09 -0.82 -20.78
CA ASN A 295 9.01 -1.29 -21.83
C ASN A 295 10.01 -0.17 -22.17
N PRO A 296 11.24 -0.23 -21.64
CA PRO A 296 12.24 0.80 -21.90
C PRO A 296 12.75 0.79 -23.36
N ALA A 297 12.42 -0.23 -24.16
CA ALA A 297 12.75 -0.29 -25.59
C ALA A 297 11.64 0.29 -26.49
N ALA A 298 10.46 0.56 -25.95
CA ALA A 298 9.35 1.09 -26.72
C ALA A 298 9.48 2.59 -26.98
N ILE A 299 8.90 3.05 -28.10
CA ILE A 299 8.52 4.45 -28.28
C ILE A 299 7.05 4.66 -27.96
N TRP A 300 6.69 5.86 -27.55
CA TRP A 300 5.33 6.19 -27.14
C TRP A 300 4.64 7.06 -28.18
N LEU A 301 3.54 6.58 -28.73
CA LEU A 301 2.78 7.29 -29.76
C LEU A 301 1.40 7.70 -29.24
N ALA A 302 1.06 8.97 -29.46
CA ALA A 302 -0.29 9.47 -29.28
C ALA A 302 -1.24 8.90 -30.37
N SER A 303 -2.54 9.16 -30.26
CA SER A 303 -3.57 8.70 -31.20
C SER A 303 -3.34 9.13 -32.65
N ASN A 304 -2.56 10.17 -32.89
CA ASN A 304 -2.15 10.62 -34.23
C ASN A 304 -0.92 9.87 -34.80
N GLY A 305 -0.45 8.83 -34.13
CA GLY A 305 0.70 8.02 -34.52
C GLY A 305 2.06 8.71 -34.35
N ARG A 306 2.15 9.80 -33.57
CA ARG A 306 3.39 10.56 -33.37
C ARG A 306 3.89 10.47 -31.94
N ARG A 307 5.22 10.45 -31.76
CA ARG A 307 5.87 10.61 -30.45
C ARG A 307 5.54 11.99 -29.88
N PHE A 308 5.26 12.06 -28.58
CA PHE A 308 4.81 13.27 -27.89
C PHE A 308 5.67 13.64 -26.67
N VAL A 309 6.57 12.76 -26.20
CA VAL A 309 7.36 12.97 -25.00
C VAL A 309 8.71 12.25 -25.08
N ASN A 310 9.66 12.60 -24.23
CA ASN A 310 10.81 11.78 -23.91
C ASN A 310 10.34 10.64 -22.99
N GLU A 311 10.37 9.41 -23.45
CA GLU A 311 9.90 8.21 -22.72
C GLU A 311 10.74 7.88 -21.48
N SER A 312 11.91 8.52 -21.36
CA SER A 312 12.79 8.43 -20.18
C SER A 312 12.73 9.69 -19.31
N ALA A 313 11.78 10.59 -19.57
CA ALA A 313 11.60 11.79 -18.77
C ALA A 313 11.17 11.45 -17.34
N ASN A 314 11.29 12.42 -16.43
CA ASN A 314 10.80 12.25 -15.07
C ASN A 314 9.27 12.22 -14.99
N SER A 315 8.74 11.74 -13.89
CA SER A 315 7.31 11.54 -13.68
C SER A 315 6.46 12.82 -13.88
N LYS A 316 6.99 13.99 -13.53
CA LYS A 316 6.29 15.28 -13.74
C LYS A 316 6.13 15.62 -15.22
N GLN A 317 7.19 15.45 -15.99
CA GLN A 317 7.19 15.72 -17.43
C GLN A 317 6.28 14.72 -18.16
N ILE A 318 6.31 13.45 -17.77
CA ILE A 318 5.42 12.42 -18.31
C ILE A 318 3.97 12.75 -17.98
N ALA A 319 3.67 13.07 -16.71
CA ALA A 319 2.33 13.43 -16.27
C ALA A 319 1.78 14.63 -17.08
N ALA A 320 2.57 15.69 -17.20
CA ALA A 320 2.19 16.86 -17.97
C ALA A 320 1.91 16.52 -19.45
N ALA A 321 2.79 15.74 -20.08
CA ALA A 321 2.62 15.38 -21.49
C ALA A 321 1.42 14.46 -21.74
N VAL A 322 1.14 13.50 -20.84
CA VAL A 322 -0.01 12.58 -20.99
C VAL A 322 -1.32 13.27 -20.68
N SER A 323 -1.37 14.22 -19.73
CA SER A 323 -2.60 14.96 -19.42
C SER A 323 -3.11 15.83 -20.58
N GLU A 324 -2.24 16.19 -21.52
CA GLU A 324 -2.62 16.94 -22.75
C GLU A 324 -3.21 16.02 -23.84
N LEU A 325 -3.06 14.71 -23.73
CA LEU A 325 -3.58 13.78 -24.74
C LEU A 325 -5.11 13.63 -24.63
N LYS A 326 -5.76 13.56 -25.79
CA LYS A 326 -7.21 13.31 -25.92
C LYS A 326 -7.46 12.16 -26.89
N PRO A 327 -7.89 10.99 -26.40
CA PRO A 327 -8.06 10.61 -24.98
C PRO A 327 -6.72 10.53 -24.23
N MET A 328 -6.76 10.59 -22.90
CA MET A 328 -5.60 10.46 -22.02
C MET A 328 -5.09 9.00 -21.99
N SER A 329 -4.53 8.59 -23.13
CA SER A 329 -3.94 7.27 -23.36
C SER A 329 -2.97 7.33 -24.53
N TYR A 330 -2.06 6.38 -24.62
CA TYR A 330 -1.07 6.32 -25.70
C TYR A 330 -0.68 4.87 -25.99
N TRP A 331 0.12 4.68 -27.04
CA TRP A 331 0.56 3.36 -27.49
C TRP A 331 2.05 3.17 -27.23
N LEU A 332 2.40 2.04 -26.61
CA LEU A 332 3.77 1.52 -26.57
C LEU A 332 4.02 0.77 -27.87
N ILE A 333 4.98 1.20 -28.68
CA ILE A 333 5.35 0.54 -29.93
C ILE A 333 6.75 -0.05 -29.80
N PHE A 334 6.88 -1.33 -30.09
CA PHE A 334 8.14 -2.06 -30.03
C PHE A 334 8.13 -3.26 -30.99
N ASP A 335 9.27 -3.88 -31.20
CA ASP A 335 9.47 -5.06 -32.05
C ASP A 335 9.76 -6.32 -31.24
N THR A 336 10.02 -7.43 -31.91
CA THR A 336 10.37 -8.73 -31.30
C THR A 336 11.54 -8.63 -30.33
N LYS A 337 12.59 -7.89 -30.66
CA LYS A 337 13.70 -7.70 -29.72
C LYS A 337 13.31 -6.79 -28.56
N GLY A 338 12.52 -5.76 -28.84
CA GLY A 338 11.96 -4.86 -27.82
C GLY A 338 11.02 -5.58 -26.85
N SER A 339 10.27 -6.58 -27.31
CA SER A 339 9.35 -7.34 -26.46
C SER A 339 10.05 -8.04 -25.29
N ARG A 340 11.32 -8.41 -25.43
CA ARG A 340 12.13 -9.00 -24.35
C ARG A 340 12.39 -8.06 -23.17
N ARG A 341 12.11 -6.77 -23.35
CA ARG A 341 12.26 -5.73 -22.33
C ARG A 341 10.93 -5.33 -21.69
N PHE A 342 9.84 -5.86 -22.20
CA PHE A 342 8.53 -5.66 -21.60
C PHE A 342 8.45 -6.34 -20.22
N SER A 343 7.95 -5.62 -19.23
CA SER A 343 7.79 -6.11 -17.87
C SER A 343 6.54 -5.54 -17.20
N ILE A 344 5.97 -6.32 -16.28
CA ILE A 344 4.85 -5.92 -15.42
C ILE A 344 5.37 -5.77 -14.00
N ARG A 345 5.36 -4.54 -13.50
CA ARG A 345 5.95 -4.21 -12.19
C ARG A 345 5.10 -4.61 -10.99
N ASP A 346 3.79 -4.63 -11.13
CA ASP A 346 2.83 -4.90 -10.03
C ASP A 346 2.54 -6.40 -9.83
N ALA A 347 3.15 -7.27 -10.62
CA ALA A 347 3.04 -8.71 -10.46
C ALA A 347 4.12 -9.23 -9.50
N LEU A 348 3.76 -10.25 -8.70
CA LEU A 348 4.77 -11.02 -7.96
C LEU A 348 5.76 -11.64 -8.94
N ALA A 349 7.04 -11.66 -8.57
CA ALA A 349 8.13 -12.12 -9.43
C ALA A 349 7.88 -13.51 -10.04
N ALA A 350 7.25 -14.42 -9.28
CA ALA A 350 6.89 -15.77 -9.75
C ALA A 350 5.93 -15.80 -10.95
N ASN A 351 5.08 -14.79 -11.09
CA ASN A 351 4.04 -14.72 -12.12
C ASN A 351 4.38 -13.73 -13.23
N GLN A 352 5.50 -13.03 -13.14
CA GLN A 352 5.84 -11.98 -14.10
C GLN A 352 5.99 -12.50 -15.52
N GLN A 353 6.66 -13.63 -15.70
CA GLN A 353 6.86 -14.22 -17.03
C GLN A 353 5.54 -14.70 -17.63
N THR A 354 4.75 -15.48 -16.89
CA THR A 354 3.45 -15.97 -17.33
C THR A 354 2.52 -14.82 -17.71
N LEU A 355 2.42 -13.83 -16.82
CA LEU A 355 1.56 -12.66 -17.01
C LEU A 355 2.02 -11.78 -18.18
N ARG A 356 3.33 -11.65 -18.36
CA ARG A 356 3.90 -11.00 -19.53
C ARG A 356 3.49 -11.70 -20.83
N ASP A 357 3.61 -13.03 -20.87
CA ASP A 357 3.30 -13.82 -22.05
C ASP A 357 1.78 -13.84 -22.33
N GLU A 358 0.94 -13.87 -21.28
CA GLU A 358 -0.50 -13.68 -21.39
C GLU A 358 -0.86 -12.33 -22.02
N ILE A 359 -0.28 -11.23 -21.52
CA ILE A 359 -0.58 -9.87 -22.01
C ILE A 359 -0.06 -9.66 -23.44
N LEU A 360 1.12 -10.18 -23.77
CA LEU A 360 1.67 -10.07 -25.12
C LEU A 360 0.94 -10.95 -26.13
N GLY A 361 0.37 -12.07 -25.69
CA GLY A 361 -0.37 -13.03 -26.53
C GLY A 361 -1.85 -12.72 -26.68
N ASP A 362 -2.40 -11.81 -25.87
CA ASP A 362 -3.81 -11.42 -25.90
C ASP A 362 -4.03 -10.30 -26.94
N PRO A 363 -4.75 -10.55 -28.04
CA PRO A 363 -5.00 -9.55 -29.10
C PRO A 363 -5.85 -8.36 -28.64
N GLU A 364 -6.63 -8.48 -27.56
CA GLU A 364 -7.38 -7.38 -26.97
C GLU A 364 -6.47 -6.41 -26.19
N LEU A 365 -5.32 -6.89 -25.73
CA LEU A 365 -4.36 -6.10 -24.94
C LEU A 365 -3.18 -5.63 -25.79
N THR A 366 -2.73 -6.45 -26.74
CA THR A 366 -1.54 -6.22 -27.54
C THR A 366 -1.78 -6.59 -29.00
N ALA A 367 -1.87 -5.58 -29.85
CA ALA A 367 -1.89 -5.80 -31.31
C ALA A 367 -0.50 -6.29 -31.76
N THR A 368 -0.47 -7.32 -32.60
CA THR A 368 0.75 -7.92 -33.12
C THR A 368 0.64 -8.13 -34.63
N ALA A 369 1.65 -7.70 -35.37
CA ALA A 369 1.63 -7.82 -36.84
C ALA A 369 3.04 -7.87 -37.42
N ASP A 370 3.20 -8.55 -38.58
CA ASP A 370 4.48 -8.65 -39.31
C ASP A 370 4.78 -7.37 -40.10
N THR A 371 3.80 -6.52 -40.33
CA THR A 371 3.97 -5.25 -41.05
C THR A 371 3.37 -4.08 -40.28
N LEU A 372 3.95 -2.89 -40.49
CA LEU A 372 3.43 -1.64 -39.87
C LEU A 372 2.07 -1.24 -40.46
N VAL A 373 1.75 -1.65 -41.68
CA VAL A 373 0.43 -1.42 -42.30
C VAL A 373 -0.65 -2.19 -41.53
N GLU A 374 -0.40 -3.46 -41.30
CA GLU A 374 -1.33 -4.30 -40.56
C GLU A 374 -1.45 -3.87 -39.08
N LEU A 375 -0.33 -3.50 -38.45
CA LEU A 375 -0.34 -2.96 -37.09
C LEU A 375 -1.17 -1.68 -37.00
N ALA A 376 -1.05 -0.78 -37.98
CA ALA A 376 -1.87 0.45 -38.07
C ALA A 376 -3.37 0.11 -38.20
N ARG A 377 -3.70 -0.88 -39.02
CA ARG A 377 -5.08 -1.36 -39.21
C ARG A 377 -5.68 -1.90 -37.90
N GLN A 378 -4.93 -2.75 -37.18
CA GLN A 378 -5.37 -3.34 -35.91
C GLN A 378 -5.56 -2.30 -34.80
N THR A 379 -4.69 -1.29 -34.74
CA THR A 379 -4.69 -0.28 -33.68
C THR A 379 -5.59 0.92 -33.97
N GLY A 380 -5.95 1.14 -35.24
CA GLY A 380 -6.58 2.39 -35.70
C GLY A 380 -5.65 3.60 -35.73
N LEU A 381 -4.34 3.39 -35.55
CA LEU A 381 -3.37 4.47 -35.70
C LEU A 381 -3.24 4.89 -37.18
N PRO A 382 -3.08 6.20 -37.47
CA PRO A 382 -2.81 6.64 -38.84
C PRO A 382 -1.52 5.98 -39.38
N GLU A 383 -1.64 5.21 -40.47
CA GLU A 383 -0.53 4.44 -41.07
C GLU A 383 0.69 5.34 -41.32
N HIS A 384 0.47 6.50 -41.98
CA HIS A 384 1.55 7.44 -42.25
C HIS A 384 2.22 7.95 -40.95
N GLY A 385 1.43 8.22 -39.89
CA GLY A 385 1.95 8.66 -38.60
C GLY A 385 2.83 7.61 -37.93
N LEU A 386 2.37 6.36 -37.91
CA LEU A 386 3.08 5.22 -37.34
C LEU A 386 4.40 4.97 -38.10
N LYS A 387 4.35 4.84 -39.44
CA LYS A 387 5.54 4.62 -40.29
C LYS A 387 6.57 5.73 -40.12
N THR A 388 6.14 6.99 -40.27
CA THR A 388 7.04 8.16 -40.12
C THR A 388 7.69 8.22 -38.74
N SER A 389 6.95 7.85 -37.67
CA SER A 389 7.49 7.85 -36.30
C SER A 389 8.58 6.80 -36.12
N ILE A 390 8.37 5.59 -36.63
CA ILE A 390 9.34 4.49 -36.57
C ILE A 390 10.57 4.78 -37.46
N GLU A 391 10.37 5.24 -38.69
CA GLU A 391 11.47 5.60 -39.59
C GLU A 391 12.32 6.74 -38.99
N THR A 392 11.66 7.77 -38.44
CA THR A 392 12.36 8.86 -37.78
C THR A 392 13.13 8.37 -36.54
N TRP A 393 12.51 7.52 -35.74
CA TRP A 393 13.18 6.89 -34.60
C TRP A 393 14.41 6.09 -35.01
N ASN A 394 14.29 5.23 -36.02
CA ASN A 394 15.40 4.40 -36.51
C ASN A 394 16.54 5.26 -37.04
N ARG A 395 16.22 6.36 -37.78
CA ARG A 395 17.23 7.33 -38.20
C ARG A 395 17.93 8.02 -37.02
N MET A 396 17.20 8.33 -35.94
CA MET A 396 17.79 8.88 -34.72
C MET A 396 18.76 7.88 -34.06
N ILE A 397 18.44 6.59 -34.10
CA ILE A 397 19.35 5.52 -33.63
C ILE A 397 20.62 5.51 -34.48
N ASP A 398 20.51 5.53 -35.81
CA ASP A 398 21.65 5.47 -36.73
C ASP A 398 22.61 6.68 -36.52
N VAL A 399 22.07 7.87 -36.27
CA VAL A 399 22.88 9.08 -36.02
C VAL A 399 23.27 9.28 -34.54
N GLY A 400 22.80 8.43 -33.64
CA GLY A 400 23.13 8.47 -32.22
C GLY A 400 22.53 9.64 -31.43
N THR A 401 21.48 10.30 -31.96
CA THR A 401 20.92 11.52 -31.36
C THR A 401 19.41 11.58 -31.53
N ASP A 402 18.68 11.67 -30.42
CA ASP A 402 17.24 12.03 -30.42
C ASP A 402 17.12 13.58 -30.48
N PHE A 403 17.07 14.10 -31.70
CA PHE A 403 16.94 15.55 -31.93
C PHE A 403 15.55 16.09 -31.57
N LYS A 404 14.55 15.22 -31.33
CA LYS A 404 13.18 15.63 -31.06
C LYS A 404 12.89 15.75 -29.55
N PHE A 405 13.28 14.77 -28.75
CA PHE A 405 12.97 14.73 -27.33
C PHE A 405 14.20 14.51 -26.42
N LYS A 406 15.37 14.37 -26.99
CA LYS A 406 16.66 14.23 -26.27
C LYS A 406 16.70 13.00 -25.35
N ARG A 407 16.10 11.89 -25.77
CA ARG A 407 16.07 10.65 -24.98
C ARG A 407 17.45 10.03 -24.78
N PHE A 408 18.39 10.26 -25.71
CA PHE A 408 19.74 9.69 -25.70
C PHE A 408 20.74 10.47 -24.84
N SER A 409 20.28 11.30 -23.92
CA SER A 409 21.16 12.05 -23.01
C SER A 409 21.88 11.13 -22.03
N PRO A 410 23.13 11.46 -21.59
CA PRO A 410 23.83 10.74 -20.54
C PRO A 410 22.97 10.62 -19.28
N GLY A 411 22.98 9.44 -18.63
CA GLY A 411 22.16 9.16 -17.45
C GLY A 411 20.79 8.56 -17.78
N ASN A 412 20.28 8.68 -18.99
CA ASN A 412 19.12 7.92 -19.43
C ASN A 412 19.52 6.46 -19.69
N ARG A 413 18.57 5.53 -19.54
CA ARG A 413 18.79 4.07 -19.70
C ARG A 413 19.17 3.70 -21.14
N ALA A 414 20.30 4.23 -21.61
CA ALA A 414 20.79 4.12 -23.00
C ALA A 414 20.94 2.67 -23.49
N THR A 415 21.19 1.73 -22.58
CA THR A 415 21.36 0.30 -22.90
C THR A 415 20.16 -0.38 -23.58
N TYR A 416 18.98 0.24 -23.54
CA TYR A 416 17.76 -0.32 -24.12
C TYR A 416 17.26 0.45 -25.35
N ILE A 417 17.94 1.54 -25.72
CA ILE A 417 17.62 2.36 -26.90
C ILE A 417 18.09 1.62 -28.14
N ARG A 418 17.17 1.33 -29.08
CA ARG A 418 17.42 0.50 -30.25
C ARG A 418 16.44 0.81 -31.38
N ALA A 419 16.79 0.44 -32.59
CA ALA A 419 15.90 0.49 -33.75
C ALA A 419 14.72 -0.50 -33.58
N ILE A 420 13.57 -0.15 -34.16
CA ILE A 420 12.36 -0.96 -34.25
C ILE A 420 12.23 -1.42 -35.70
N ASN A 421 12.75 -2.60 -36.02
CA ASN A 421 12.86 -3.10 -37.40
C ASN A 421 12.74 -4.62 -37.54
N GLU A 422 12.48 -5.35 -36.45
CA GLU A 422 12.39 -6.82 -36.47
C GLU A 422 10.98 -7.32 -36.17
N PRO A 423 10.21 -7.74 -37.19
CA PRO A 423 8.86 -8.25 -36.97
C PRO A 423 8.86 -9.55 -36.11
N PRO A 424 7.71 -9.88 -35.50
CA PRO A 424 6.52 -9.07 -35.44
C PRO A 424 6.69 -7.78 -34.64
N PHE A 425 5.91 -6.77 -35.06
CA PHE A 425 5.77 -5.51 -34.35
C PHE A 425 4.61 -5.58 -33.37
N PHE A 426 4.72 -4.90 -32.24
CA PHE A 426 3.74 -4.87 -31.17
C PHE A 426 3.27 -3.46 -30.89
N ALA A 427 1.99 -3.33 -30.61
CA ALA A 427 1.39 -2.09 -30.13
C ALA A 427 0.47 -2.39 -28.93
N MET A 428 0.76 -1.76 -27.80
CA MET A 428 -0.01 -1.91 -26.57
C MET A 428 -0.58 -0.55 -26.15
N ARG A 429 -1.88 -0.46 -25.97
CA ARG A 429 -2.51 0.77 -25.47
C ARG A 429 -2.45 0.83 -23.95
N VAL A 430 -1.95 1.96 -23.44
CA VAL A 430 -1.80 2.18 -22.00
C VAL A 430 -2.58 3.39 -21.53
N TYR A 431 -2.98 3.37 -20.26
CA TYR A 431 -3.92 4.29 -19.65
C TYR A 431 -3.41 4.76 -18.28
N PRO A 432 -4.01 5.83 -17.72
CA PRO A 432 -3.78 6.21 -16.33
C PRO A 432 -4.15 5.07 -15.36
N LEU A 433 -3.32 4.94 -14.33
CA LEU A 433 -3.41 3.92 -13.30
C LEU A 433 -3.29 4.59 -11.93
N THR A 434 -4.29 4.43 -11.07
CA THR A 434 -4.24 5.02 -9.72
C THR A 434 -3.11 4.42 -8.90
N ARG A 435 -2.49 5.22 -8.02
CA ARG A 435 -1.37 4.69 -7.26
C ARG A 435 -1.39 5.07 -5.77
N LYS A 436 -1.36 6.36 -5.43
CA LYS A 436 -1.25 6.82 -4.04
C LYS A 436 -2.00 8.11 -3.81
N SER A 437 -2.56 8.24 -2.61
CA SER A 437 -3.11 9.49 -2.11
C SER A 437 -2.03 10.30 -1.40
N MET A 438 -2.05 11.62 -1.54
CA MET A 438 -1.10 12.53 -0.92
C MET A 438 -1.77 13.59 -0.07
N GLY A 439 -3.10 13.58 -0.01
CA GLY A 439 -3.93 14.37 0.89
C GLY A 439 -4.60 13.49 1.94
N GLY A 440 -5.23 14.14 2.92
CA GLY A 440 -5.95 13.46 4.00
C GLY A 440 -6.20 14.36 5.20
N PRO A 441 -6.60 13.79 6.35
CA PRO A 441 -6.76 14.54 7.58
C PRO A 441 -5.45 15.20 8.00
N ALA A 442 -5.52 16.47 8.36
CA ALA A 442 -4.40 17.18 8.95
C ALA A 442 -4.05 16.59 10.31
N ILE A 443 -2.75 16.45 10.55
CA ILE A 443 -2.20 15.98 11.82
C ILE A 443 -1.21 17.00 12.40
N ASN A 444 -1.20 17.12 13.73
CA ASN A 444 -0.20 17.90 14.42
C ASN A 444 1.12 17.15 14.61
N ILE A 445 2.08 17.75 15.29
CA ILE A 445 3.42 17.18 15.57
C ILE A 445 3.40 15.89 16.41
N HIS A 446 2.27 15.54 17.02
CA HIS A 446 2.02 14.32 17.78
C HIS A 446 1.19 13.29 16.97
N ALA A 447 1.01 13.53 15.68
CA ALA A 447 0.14 12.75 14.80
C ALA A 447 -1.34 12.68 15.24
N GLN A 448 -1.79 13.59 16.10
CA GLN A 448 -3.20 13.74 16.43
C GLN A 448 -3.93 14.39 15.26
N VAL A 449 -5.09 13.86 14.88
CA VAL A 449 -5.98 14.48 13.90
C VAL A 449 -6.52 15.79 14.47
N VAL A 450 -6.47 16.85 13.67
CA VAL A 450 -6.97 18.18 14.06
C VAL A 450 -8.20 18.58 13.26
N ASP A 451 -9.03 19.44 13.86
CA ASP A 451 -10.16 20.08 13.19
C ASP A 451 -9.72 21.35 12.42
N ASP A 452 -10.66 22.01 11.75
CA ASP A 452 -10.41 23.23 10.94
C ASP A 452 -9.82 24.40 11.74
N SER A 453 -9.94 24.37 13.08
CA SER A 453 -9.34 25.34 13.99
C SER A 453 -7.94 24.94 14.45
N GLY A 454 -7.44 23.78 14.00
CA GLY A 454 -6.16 23.21 14.43
C GLY A 454 -6.20 22.55 15.81
N VAL A 455 -7.39 22.37 16.39
CA VAL A 455 -7.56 21.74 17.70
C VAL A 455 -7.58 20.22 17.54
N PRO A 456 -6.79 19.46 18.34
CA PRO A 456 -6.79 18.01 18.27
C PRO A 456 -8.17 17.40 18.59
N ILE A 457 -8.60 16.44 17.75
CA ILE A 457 -9.78 15.62 18.04
C ILE A 457 -9.39 14.58 19.09
N PRO A 458 -9.93 14.67 20.32
CA PRO A 458 -9.45 13.86 21.42
C PRO A 458 -9.60 12.36 21.17
N GLY A 459 -8.50 11.60 21.38
CA GLY A 459 -8.45 10.17 21.21
C GLY A 459 -8.30 9.70 19.76
N LEU A 460 -8.07 10.60 18.79
CA LEU A 460 -7.93 10.25 17.36
C LEU A 460 -6.56 10.66 16.81
N TYR A 461 -5.88 9.68 16.22
CA TYR A 461 -4.59 9.83 15.56
C TYR A 461 -4.67 9.30 14.12
N ALA A 462 -3.80 9.77 13.23
CA ALA A 462 -3.69 9.24 11.88
C ALA A 462 -2.23 9.16 11.42
N ALA A 463 -1.91 8.16 10.58
CA ALA A 463 -0.57 7.94 10.08
C ALA A 463 -0.54 7.37 8.67
N GLY A 464 0.60 7.48 8.02
CA GLY A 464 0.86 6.92 6.70
C GLY A 464 0.11 7.63 5.58
N GLU A 465 -0.27 6.85 4.57
CA GLU A 465 -0.93 7.37 3.36
C GLU A 465 -2.28 8.05 3.68
N LEU A 466 -3.01 7.60 4.70
CA LEU A 466 -4.25 8.24 5.14
C LEU A 466 -4.04 9.71 5.47
N ALA A 467 -2.97 10.02 6.20
CA ALA A 467 -2.62 11.41 6.55
C ALA A 467 -1.82 12.12 5.44
N GLY A 468 -1.89 11.65 4.19
CA GLY A 468 -1.10 12.19 3.08
C GLY A 468 0.41 12.18 3.37
N VAL A 469 0.90 11.17 4.14
CA VAL A 469 2.26 11.11 4.70
C VAL A 469 2.70 12.44 5.33
N ALA A 470 1.76 13.08 6.04
CA ALA A 470 1.93 14.38 6.72
C ALA A 470 2.41 15.52 5.80
N GLY A 471 2.06 15.48 4.51
CA GLY A 471 2.40 16.52 3.55
C GLY A 471 3.88 16.58 3.13
N ILE A 472 4.72 15.62 3.54
CA ILE A 472 6.16 15.58 3.23
C ILE A 472 6.43 15.63 1.73
N ASN A 473 5.54 15.11 0.91
CA ASN A 473 5.68 15.06 -0.55
C ASN A 473 5.25 16.35 -1.27
N GLY A 474 4.59 17.28 -0.59
CA GLY A 474 4.03 18.47 -1.22
C GLY A 474 3.04 18.14 -2.33
N GLN A 475 3.20 18.76 -3.51
CA GLN A 475 2.36 18.52 -4.70
C GLN A 475 2.84 17.31 -5.54
N HIS A 476 4.06 16.80 -5.30
CA HIS A 476 4.65 15.80 -6.16
C HIS A 476 5.42 14.74 -5.36
N GLY A 477 4.89 13.54 -5.32
CA GLY A 477 5.60 12.41 -4.73
C GLY A 477 6.89 12.06 -5.49
N GLY A 478 7.96 11.79 -4.76
CA GLY A 478 9.21 11.28 -5.28
C GLY A 478 9.37 9.77 -5.09
N SER A 479 10.42 9.21 -5.68
CA SER A 479 10.78 7.80 -5.52
C SER A 479 11.16 7.51 -4.06
N GLY A 480 10.45 6.56 -3.45
CA GLY A 480 10.72 6.15 -2.05
C GLY A 480 10.20 7.09 -0.96
N THR A 481 9.53 8.20 -1.32
CA THR A 481 9.07 9.21 -0.36
C THR A 481 7.69 8.89 0.28
N PHE A 482 7.30 7.63 0.32
CA PHE A 482 6.04 7.20 0.96
C PHE A 482 6.28 6.23 2.11
N LEU A 483 7.15 5.23 1.94
CA LEU A 483 7.35 4.19 2.96
C LEU A 483 8.07 4.74 4.21
N GLY A 484 9.15 5.49 4.04
CA GLY A 484 9.85 6.13 5.15
C GLY A 484 8.97 7.08 5.95
N PRO A 485 8.30 8.05 5.31
CA PRO A 485 7.30 8.90 5.98
C PRO A 485 6.15 8.13 6.65
N SER A 486 5.72 7.00 6.07
CA SER A 486 4.71 6.15 6.72
C SER A 486 5.22 5.49 7.99
N VAL A 487 6.47 5.05 8.02
CA VAL A 487 7.13 4.56 9.25
C VAL A 487 7.22 5.68 10.29
N ILE A 488 7.74 6.84 9.93
CA ILE A 488 7.91 7.99 10.83
C ILE A 488 6.57 8.41 11.46
N THR A 489 5.56 8.64 10.63
CA THR A 489 4.24 9.08 11.14
C THR A 489 3.57 8.00 11.99
N GLY A 490 3.74 6.72 11.62
CA GLY A 490 3.30 5.59 12.42
C GLY A 490 3.96 5.53 13.78
N ARG A 491 5.28 5.67 13.84
CA ARG A 491 6.06 5.70 15.09
C ARG A 491 5.63 6.85 15.98
N VAL A 492 5.51 8.07 15.44
CA VAL A 492 5.05 9.24 16.22
C VAL A 492 3.64 9.00 16.74
N ALA A 493 2.70 8.50 15.92
CA ALA A 493 1.34 8.20 16.35
C ALA A 493 1.31 7.15 17.46
N GLY A 494 2.07 6.07 17.31
CA GLY A 494 2.16 4.99 18.29
C GLY A 494 2.68 5.48 19.64
N ARG A 495 3.80 6.20 19.63
CA ARG A 495 4.40 6.78 20.83
C ARG A 495 3.44 7.75 21.53
N SER A 496 2.85 8.67 20.78
CA SER A 496 1.93 9.66 21.33
C SER A 496 0.67 9.03 21.91
N ALA A 497 0.09 8.05 21.22
CA ALA A 497 -1.10 7.33 21.68
C ALA A 497 -0.81 6.42 22.89
N GLY A 498 0.34 5.76 22.91
CA GLY A 498 0.76 4.89 24.01
C GLY A 498 1.05 5.62 25.31
N LEU A 499 1.59 6.84 25.20
CA LEU A 499 1.86 7.70 26.37
C LEU A 499 0.64 8.50 26.82
N ALA A 500 -0.43 8.58 26.01
CA ALA A 500 -1.64 9.34 26.37
C ALA A 500 -2.38 8.66 27.52
N THR A 501 -2.43 9.32 28.66
CA THR A 501 -3.30 8.90 29.76
C THR A 501 -4.77 9.27 29.49
N PRO A 502 -5.77 8.56 30.04
CA PRO A 502 -7.20 8.82 29.80
C PRO A 502 -7.66 10.23 30.22
N ALA A 503 -6.89 10.92 31.04
CA ALA A 503 -7.24 12.21 31.62
C ALA A 503 -6.64 13.41 30.86
N ASP A 504 -5.62 13.20 30.04
CA ASP A 504 -4.80 14.31 29.58
C ASP A 504 -4.85 14.53 28.08
N SER A 505 -5.39 15.67 27.71
CA SER A 505 -5.10 16.37 26.47
C SER A 505 -3.74 17.09 26.58
N VAL A 506 -2.72 16.41 27.11
CA VAL A 506 -1.43 17.06 27.34
C VAL A 506 -0.61 17.01 26.06
N THR A 507 -0.14 18.14 25.64
CA THR A 507 1.00 18.31 24.73
C THR A 507 2.22 17.68 25.40
N LEU A 508 2.56 16.47 25.02
CA LEU A 508 3.78 15.81 25.50
C LEU A 508 5.00 16.49 24.85
N PRO A 509 5.96 16.98 25.65
CA PRO A 509 7.21 17.46 25.09
C PRO A 509 7.95 16.29 24.41
N TYR A 510 8.33 16.48 23.16
CA TYR A 510 9.18 15.55 22.44
C TYR A 510 10.52 15.41 23.18
N LYS A 511 10.85 14.20 23.61
CA LYS A 511 12.22 13.82 23.98
C LYS A 511 12.72 12.84 22.93
N PRO A 512 13.87 13.09 22.28
CA PRO A 512 14.54 12.06 21.49
C PRO A 512 14.91 10.90 22.41
N ASP A 513 14.54 9.68 22.05
CA ASP A 513 14.89 8.51 22.85
C ASP A 513 16.40 8.24 22.76
N GLU A 514 17.01 7.94 23.89
CA GLU A 514 18.28 7.23 23.97
C GLU A 514 18.04 5.80 23.44
N HIS A 515 18.89 5.34 22.54
CA HIS A 515 18.80 4.02 21.94
C HIS A 515 18.77 2.91 23.01
N ASP A 516 17.65 2.20 23.10
CA ASP A 516 17.60 0.90 23.77
C ASP A 516 18.04 -0.19 22.77
N SER A 517 19.35 -0.43 22.73
CA SER A 517 19.96 -1.50 21.92
C SER A 517 19.69 -2.86 22.54
N ARG A 518 18.48 -3.37 22.46
CA ARG A 518 18.23 -4.78 22.74
C ARG A 518 18.64 -5.59 21.52
N ASP A 519 19.65 -6.40 21.75
CA ASP A 519 20.24 -7.34 20.80
C ASP A 519 19.19 -8.35 20.31
N LEU A 520 18.53 -8.03 19.21
CA LEU A 520 17.65 -8.92 18.45
C LEU A 520 18.33 -9.32 17.15
N ALA A 521 19.61 -9.74 17.25
CA ALA A 521 20.35 -10.36 16.16
C ALA A 521 19.78 -11.77 15.85
N ALA A 522 18.54 -11.82 15.41
CA ALA A 522 18.04 -12.94 14.64
C ALA A 522 18.05 -12.51 13.18
N THR A 523 19.16 -12.79 12.50
CA THR A 523 19.26 -12.71 11.05
C THR A 523 18.04 -13.39 10.44
N ALA A 524 17.27 -12.63 9.66
CA ALA A 524 16.20 -13.21 8.84
C ALA A 524 16.83 -14.32 7.98
N PRO A 525 16.37 -15.57 8.07
CA PRO A 525 16.97 -16.65 7.31
C PRO A 525 16.91 -16.34 5.81
N ASP A 526 18.03 -16.57 5.11
CA ASP A 526 18.09 -16.47 3.65
C ASP A 526 17.41 -17.72 3.07
N PHE A 527 16.16 -17.59 2.65
CA PHE A 527 15.34 -18.71 2.22
C PHE A 527 15.49 -19.10 0.76
N GLY A 528 16.43 -18.52 0.00
CA GLY A 528 16.91 -19.01 -1.29
C GLY A 528 15.89 -19.22 -2.42
N LEU A 529 14.64 -18.89 -2.25
CA LEU A 529 13.58 -19.11 -3.22
C LEU A 529 13.04 -17.77 -3.76
N PRO A 530 13.50 -17.31 -4.92
CA PRO A 530 12.96 -16.11 -5.54
C PRO A 530 11.52 -16.35 -6.01
N GLY A 531 10.60 -15.53 -5.52
CA GLY A 531 9.22 -15.45 -6.01
C GLY A 531 8.12 -16.05 -5.13
N TYR A 532 8.43 -17.02 -4.28
CA TYR A 532 7.45 -17.68 -3.39
C TYR A 532 7.60 -17.27 -1.93
N TRP A 533 8.64 -16.55 -1.59
CA TRP A 533 9.09 -16.29 -0.25
C TRP A 533 8.08 -15.51 0.62
N HIS A 534 7.25 -14.64 0.05
CA HIS A 534 6.20 -13.94 0.83
C HIS A 534 5.18 -14.92 1.38
N TYR A 535 4.70 -15.84 0.54
CA TYR A 535 3.77 -16.88 0.92
C TYR A 535 4.37 -17.80 1.98
N ASP A 536 5.57 -18.33 1.74
CA ASP A 536 6.27 -19.23 2.65
C ASP A 536 6.59 -18.58 3.99
N GLN A 537 7.04 -17.34 3.99
CA GLN A 537 7.42 -16.67 5.23
C GLN A 537 6.21 -16.29 6.09
N VAL A 538 5.12 -15.82 5.49
CA VAL A 538 3.89 -15.55 6.23
C VAL A 538 3.32 -16.85 6.81
N HIS A 539 3.32 -17.94 6.03
CA HIS A 539 2.85 -19.24 6.53
C HIS A 539 3.77 -19.84 7.59
N ARG A 540 5.09 -19.73 7.44
CA ARG A 540 6.02 -20.14 8.51
C ARG A 540 5.81 -19.37 9.78
N LEU A 541 5.63 -18.05 9.69
CA LEU A 541 5.34 -17.23 10.84
C LEU A 541 4.05 -17.67 11.55
N VAL A 542 3.00 -17.97 10.77
CA VAL A 542 1.74 -18.51 11.28
C VAL A 542 1.94 -19.85 11.96
N PHE A 543 2.72 -20.76 11.36
CA PHE A 543 3.03 -22.06 11.95
C PHE A 543 3.94 -21.97 13.18
N GLU A 544 5.01 -21.16 13.12
CA GLU A 544 5.94 -20.97 14.25
C GLU A 544 5.26 -20.35 15.47
N GLN A 545 4.20 -19.58 15.27
CA GLN A 545 3.43 -18.93 16.35
C GLN A 545 2.18 -19.73 16.77
N ALA A 546 2.03 -20.96 16.28
CA ALA A 546 0.87 -21.82 16.54
C ALA A 546 -0.50 -21.18 16.22
N TYR A 547 -0.54 -20.22 15.30
CA TYR A 547 -1.80 -19.71 14.77
C TYR A 547 -2.49 -20.80 13.95
N THR A 548 -3.80 -20.95 14.12
CA THR A 548 -4.58 -21.91 13.35
C THR A 548 -4.79 -21.40 11.92
N CYS A 549 -4.74 -22.30 10.94
CA CYS A 549 -4.91 -21.96 9.52
C CYS A 549 -6.24 -21.24 9.23
N ASP A 550 -7.21 -21.40 10.08
CA ASP A 550 -8.54 -20.78 10.01
C ASP A 550 -8.52 -19.28 10.30
N LEU A 551 -7.47 -18.75 10.95
CA LEU A 551 -7.28 -17.32 11.09
C LEU A 551 -7.15 -16.61 9.73
N CYS A 552 -6.54 -17.27 8.75
CA CYS A 552 -6.28 -16.72 7.44
C CYS A 552 -7.08 -17.35 6.31
N HIS A 553 -7.62 -18.57 6.51
CA HIS A 553 -8.30 -19.35 5.47
C HIS A 553 -9.66 -19.90 5.92
N VAL A 554 -10.59 -19.97 4.99
CA VAL A 554 -11.90 -20.60 5.23
C VAL A 554 -11.74 -22.10 5.44
N SER A 555 -12.59 -22.72 6.22
CA SER A 555 -12.54 -24.06 6.82
C SER A 555 -12.28 -25.30 5.93
N ASP A 556 -12.03 -25.15 4.63
CA ASP A 556 -11.81 -26.26 3.70
C ASP A 556 -10.30 -26.53 3.39
N LEU A 557 -9.40 -25.78 3.99
CA LEU A 557 -7.97 -25.88 3.74
C LEU A 557 -7.32 -27.22 4.09
N PRO A 558 -7.67 -27.90 5.19
CA PRO A 558 -7.04 -29.18 5.55
C PRO A 558 -7.19 -30.27 4.50
N LYS A 559 -8.27 -30.25 3.72
CA LYS A 559 -8.53 -31.25 2.67
C LYS A 559 -7.69 -31.02 1.41
N ARG A 560 -7.13 -29.82 1.22
CA ARG A 560 -6.40 -29.41 0.02
C ARG A 560 -4.88 -29.53 0.15
N LEU A 561 -4.36 -29.75 1.36
CA LEU A 561 -2.91 -29.88 1.60
C LEU A 561 -2.28 -31.16 1.05
N ALA A 562 -3.08 -32.11 0.57
CA ALA A 562 -2.61 -33.42 0.10
C ALA A 562 -1.96 -33.42 -1.30
N ASN A 563 -2.12 -32.37 -2.11
CA ASN A 563 -1.65 -32.33 -3.51
C ASN A 563 -0.80 -31.07 -3.79
N LYS A 564 0.50 -31.15 -3.57
CA LYS A 564 1.41 -30.00 -3.37
C LYS A 564 1.71 -29.09 -4.58
N SER A 565 1.63 -29.51 -5.82
CA SER A 565 2.17 -28.72 -6.96
C SER A 565 1.13 -27.85 -7.70
N ALA A 566 0.00 -28.39 -8.07
CA ALA A 566 -1.07 -27.63 -8.75
C ALA A 566 -1.81 -26.68 -7.78
N GLU A 567 -1.90 -27.09 -6.53
CA GLU A 567 -2.53 -26.34 -5.45
C GLU A 567 -1.71 -25.11 -4.98
N MET A 568 -0.39 -25.19 -5.05
CA MET A 568 0.50 -24.08 -4.75
C MET A 568 0.33 -22.93 -5.77
N GLN A 569 0.10 -23.26 -7.04
CA GLN A 569 -0.18 -22.29 -8.10
C GLN A 569 -1.55 -21.59 -7.89
N ALA A 570 -2.57 -22.35 -7.52
CA ALA A 570 -3.89 -21.80 -7.20
C ALA A 570 -3.86 -20.87 -5.98
N ARG A 571 -2.99 -21.13 -5.01
CA ARG A 571 -2.82 -20.30 -3.80
C ARG A 571 -2.05 -19.03 -4.04
N LEU A 572 -1.03 -19.06 -4.90
CA LEU A 572 -0.33 -17.85 -5.35
C LEU A 572 -1.31 -16.89 -6.03
N ASN A 573 -2.23 -17.42 -6.84
CA ASN A 573 -3.30 -16.65 -7.45
C ASN A 573 -4.28 -16.08 -6.40
N THR A 574 -4.47 -16.76 -5.28
CA THR A 574 -5.30 -16.29 -4.16
C THR A 574 -4.60 -15.18 -3.39
N CYS A 575 -3.29 -15.32 -3.09
CA CYS A 575 -2.50 -14.27 -2.46
C CYS A 575 -2.43 -13.01 -3.32
N THR A 576 -2.27 -13.13 -4.64
CA THR A 576 -2.31 -11.99 -5.57
C THR A 576 -3.68 -11.31 -5.67
N ARG A 577 -4.77 -12.01 -5.34
CA ARG A 577 -6.11 -11.41 -5.23
C ARG A 577 -6.30 -10.61 -3.95
N CYS A 578 -5.55 -10.93 -2.89
CA CYS A 578 -5.63 -10.22 -1.62
C CYS A 578 -4.71 -8.98 -1.58
N HIS A 579 -3.61 -9.00 -2.31
CA HIS A 579 -2.63 -7.94 -2.43
C HIS A 579 -2.65 -7.28 -3.81
#